data_ff1462ba7a2873a8643502bf5b9cb47b
#
_entry.id   ff1462ba7a2873a8643502bf5b9cb47b
#
_cell.length_a   1.000
_cell.length_b   1.000
_cell.length_c   1.000
_cell.angle_alpha   90.00
_cell.angle_beta   90.00
_cell.angle_gamma   90.00
#
_symmetry.space_group_name_H-M   'P 1'
#
loop_
_entity.id
_entity.type
_entity.pdbx_description
1 polymer ?
#
loop_
_entity_poly.entity_id
_entity_poly.type
_entity_poly.pdbx_seq_one_letter_code
_entity_poly.pdbx_strand_id
1 'polypeptide(L)' 'MEKVIQDCNQEGIVVVRITVNRDGNVIDADPGVKGTTNMDSCLLQPALKTALLHKWYPDENAPERQVGFVVINFKLGE' A
#
# COMPACT_ATOMS: atom_id res chain seq x y z
N MET A 1 -7.40 -7.21 2.01
CA MET A 1 -7.54 -5.75 1.96
C MET A 1 -7.40 -5.17 3.36
N GLU A 2 -6.57 -4.20 3.49
CA GLU A 2 -6.34 -3.52 4.76
C GLU A 2 -7.37 -2.43 5.00
N LYS A 3 -7.77 -2.26 6.25
CA LYS A 3 -8.69 -1.21 6.66
C LYS A 3 -7.94 -0.32 7.65
N VAL A 4 -7.82 0.95 7.32
CA VAL A 4 -7.07 1.92 8.11
C VAL A 4 -7.99 3.07 8.51
N ILE A 5 -8.00 3.40 9.79
CA ILE A 5 -8.69 4.58 10.31
C ILE A 5 -7.77 5.77 10.10
N GLN A 6 -8.31 6.86 9.58
CA GLN A 6 -7.50 8.03 9.23
C GLN A 6 -8.09 9.29 9.87
N ASP A 7 -7.24 10.29 10.03
CA ASP A 7 -7.61 11.52 10.72
C ASP A 7 -8.24 12.58 9.83
N CYS A 8 -8.13 12.47 8.53
CA CYS A 8 -8.76 13.41 7.63
C CYS A 8 -10.19 12.93 7.27
N ASN A 9 -11.06 13.87 6.92
CA ASN A 9 -12.45 13.54 6.60
C ASN A 9 -12.59 13.05 5.17
N GLN A 10 -11.86 11.99 4.84
CA GLN A 10 -11.88 11.40 3.51
C GLN A 10 -12.04 9.89 3.62
N GLU A 11 -12.78 9.31 2.70
CA GLU A 11 -12.86 7.87 2.60
C GLU A 11 -12.66 7.44 1.16
N GLY A 12 -12.31 6.20 0.97
CA GLY A 12 -12.08 5.65 -0.36
C GLY A 12 -11.07 4.52 -0.33
N ILE A 13 -10.72 4.05 -1.51
CA ILE A 13 -9.76 2.97 -1.68
C ILE A 13 -8.50 3.55 -2.30
N VAL A 14 -7.36 3.24 -1.70
CA VAL A 14 -6.05 3.58 -2.25
C VAL A 14 -5.32 2.29 -2.56
N VAL A 15 -4.88 2.16 -3.79
CA VAL A 15 -4.07 1.03 -4.24
C VAL A 15 -2.62 1.49 -4.29
N VAL A 16 -1.75 0.76 -3.60
CA VAL A 16 -0.33 1.05 -3.57
C VAL A 16 0.40 -0.05 -4.34
N ARG A 17 1.15 0.35 -5.36
CA ARG A 17 2.02 -0.59 -6.06
C ARG A 17 3.32 -0.68 -5.29
N ILE A 18 3.72 -1.88 -4.93
CA ILE A 18 4.96 -2.10 -4.20
C ILE A 18 5.91 -2.94 -5.01
N THR A 19 7.20 -2.74 -4.76
CA THR A 19 8.25 -3.59 -5.30
C THR A 19 8.93 -4.28 -4.11
N VAL A 20 9.03 -5.60 -4.18
CA VAL A 20 9.55 -6.43 -3.09
C VAL A 20 10.80 -7.14 -3.59
N ASN A 21 11.84 -7.20 -2.77
CA ASN A 21 13.05 -7.93 -3.11
C ASN A 21 12.96 -9.40 -2.63
N ARG A 22 14.00 -10.18 -2.89
CA ARG A 22 14.04 -11.60 -2.51
C ARG A 22 13.96 -11.83 -1.02
N ASP A 23 14.39 -10.86 -0.24
CA ASP A 23 14.38 -10.96 1.23
C ASP A 23 12.99 -10.69 1.81
N GLY A 24 12.04 -10.34 0.98
CA GLY A 24 10.68 -10.03 1.43
C GLY A 24 10.50 -8.59 1.88
N ASN A 25 11.46 -7.73 1.60
CA ASN A 25 11.37 -6.32 1.98
C ASN A 25 10.78 -5.48 0.87
N VAL A 26 9.92 -4.54 1.23
CA VAL A 26 9.38 -3.57 0.29
C VAL A 26 10.46 -2.52 0.06
N ILE A 27 10.97 -2.46 -1.16
CA ILE A 27 12.05 -1.53 -1.53
C ILE A 27 11.54 -0.30 -2.27
N ASP A 28 10.28 -0.33 -2.71
CA ASP A 28 9.66 0.81 -3.36
C ASP A 28 8.15 0.71 -3.18
N ALA A 29 7.49 1.84 -3.09
CA ALA A 29 6.04 1.90 -2.94
C ALA A 29 5.51 3.15 -3.64
N ASP A 30 4.45 3.00 -4.43
CA ASP A 30 3.85 4.07 -5.21
C ASP A 30 2.35 4.10 -4.94
N PRO A 31 1.86 5.01 -4.09
CA PRO A 31 0.44 5.10 -3.78
C PRO A 31 -0.34 5.80 -4.89
N GLY A 32 -1.62 5.46 -5.01
CA GLY A 32 -2.51 6.12 -5.94
C GLY A 32 -2.46 5.59 -7.36
N VAL A 33 -2.06 4.34 -7.54
CA VAL A 33 -2.05 3.73 -8.87
C VAL A 33 -3.47 3.35 -9.28
N LYS A 34 -3.62 2.83 -10.49
CA LYS A 34 -4.91 2.45 -11.07
C LYS A 34 -5.71 1.58 -10.09
N GLY A 35 -6.96 1.92 -9.90
CA GLY A 35 -7.85 1.27 -8.94
C GLY A 35 -8.12 2.11 -7.71
N THR A 36 -7.33 3.17 -7.50
CA THR A 36 -7.54 4.12 -6.42
C THR A 36 -8.78 4.96 -6.71
N THR A 37 -9.66 5.10 -5.72
CA THR A 37 -10.88 5.89 -5.87
C THR A 37 -10.74 7.31 -5.33
N ASN A 38 -9.75 7.57 -4.49
CA ASN A 38 -9.54 8.89 -3.90
C ASN A 38 -8.05 9.17 -3.82
N MET A 39 -7.60 10.21 -4.52
CA MET A 39 -6.18 10.57 -4.62
C MET A 39 -5.79 11.67 -3.64
N ASP A 40 -6.62 11.97 -2.65
CA ASP A 40 -6.31 13.00 -1.66
C ASP A 40 -5.03 12.63 -0.90
N SER A 41 -4.13 13.60 -0.76
CA SER A 41 -2.84 13.36 -0.11
C SER A 41 -3.00 12.90 1.34
N CYS A 42 -4.08 13.28 2.02
CA CYS A 42 -4.28 12.82 3.40
C CYS A 42 -4.60 11.32 3.47
N LEU A 43 -4.98 10.69 2.36
CA LEU A 43 -5.11 9.25 2.27
C LEU A 43 -3.84 8.60 1.71
N LEU A 44 -3.19 9.25 0.75
CA LEU A 44 -2.01 8.68 0.10
C LEU A 44 -0.85 8.52 1.09
N GLN A 45 -0.67 9.47 1.99
CA GLN A 45 0.41 9.41 2.98
C GLN A 45 0.28 8.21 3.92
N PRO A 46 -0.86 8.00 4.61
CA PRO A 46 -1.00 6.82 5.46
C PRO A 46 -1.03 5.51 4.65
N ALA A 47 -1.53 5.54 3.41
CA ALA A 47 -1.50 4.36 2.55
C ALA A 47 -0.07 3.94 2.25
N LEU A 48 0.78 4.89 1.89
CA LEU A 48 2.19 4.62 1.63
C LEU A 48 2.87 4.03 2.88
N LYS A 49 2.63 4.65 4.02
CA LYS A 49 3.21 4.21 5.29
C LYS A 49 2.77 2.78 5.63
N THR A 50 1.49 2.47 5.44
CA THR A 50 0.96 1.14 5.70
C THR A 50 1.60 0.11 4.76
N ALA A 51 1.72 0.44 3.48
CA ALA A 51 2.32 -0.47 2.50
C ALA A 51 3.78 -0.77 2.83
N LEU A 52 4.52 0.22 3.30
CA LEU A 52 5.93 0.04 3.66
C LEU A 52 6.12 -0.85 4.90
N LEU A 53 5.09 -1.00 5.73
CA LEU A 53 5.14 -1.86 6.91
C LEU A 53 4.87 -3.32 6.58
N HIS A 54 4.36 -3.62 5.40
CA HIS A 54 4.11 -5.00 4.99
C HIS A 54 5.41 -5.74 4.77
N LYS A 55 5.44 -6.98 5.25
CA LYS A 55 6.56 -7.87 5.00
C LYS A 55 6.09 -9.07 4.21
N TRP A 56 6.91 -9.51 3.29
CA TRP A 56 6.62 -10.64 2.41
C TRP A 56 7.56 -11.78 2.74
N TYR A 57 7.14 -12.98 2.37
CA TYR A 57 7.99 -14.14 2.60
C TYR A 57 9.21 -14.09 1.66
N PRO A 58 10.42 -14.29 2.20
CA PRO A 58 11.59 -14.36 1.34
C PRO A 58 11.52 -15.58 0.43
N ASP A 59 12.01 -15.44 -0.78
CA ASP A 59 12.03 -16.52 -1.77
C ASP A 59 13.31 -16.40 -2.60
N GLU A 60 14.25 -17.29 -2.35
CA GLU A 60 15.53 -17.29 -3.04
C GLU A 60 15.41 -17.53 -4.54
N ASN A 61 14.33 -18.16 -4.96
CA ASN A 61 14.09 -18.46 -6.37
C ASN A 61 13.31 -17.37 -7.08
N ALA A 62 12.88 -16.35 -6.35
CA ALA A 62 12.13 -15.24 -6.92
C ALA A 62 13.06 -14.28 -7.65
N PRO A 63 12.52 -13.49 -8.60
CA PRO A 63 13.28 -12.39 -9.19
C PRO A 63 13.74 -11.41 -8.12
N GLU A 64 14.80 -10.66 -8.41
CA GLU A 64 15.29 -9.63 -7.49
C GLU A 64 14.22 -8.61 -7.15
N ARG A 65 13.29 -8.39 -8.05
CA ARG A 65 12.19 -7.45 -7.88
C ARG A 65 10.89 -8.09 -8.30
N GLN A 66 9.93 -8.04 -7.42
CA GLN A 66 8.56 -8.47 -7.72
C GLN A 66 7.63 -7.31 -7.44
N VAL A 67 6.69 -7.09 -8.34
CA VAL A 67 5.68 -6.04 -8.19
C VAL A 67 4.43 -6.67 -7.57
N GLY A 68 3.91 -6.03 -6.53
CA GLY A 68 2.66 -6.40 -5.91
C GLY A 68 1.78 -5.17 -5.70
N PHE A 69 0.58 -5.42 -5.21
CA PHE A 69 -0.37 -4.34 -4.95
C PHE A 69 -0.98 -4.53 -3.57
N VAL A 70 -1.06 -3.42 -2.83
CA VAL A 70 -1.72 -3.38 -1.54
C VAL A 70 -2.95 -2.51 -1.68
N VAL A 71 -4.11 -3.05 -1.36
CA VAL A 71 -5.38 -2.32 -1.44
C VAL A 71 -5.79 -1.94 -0.03
N ILE A 72 -5.93 -0.64 0.21
CA ILE A 72 -6.25 -0.11 1.52
C ILE A 72 -7.59 0.61 1.44
N ASN A 73 -8.50 0.24 2.32
CA ASN A 73 -9.83 0.83 2.37
C ASN A 73 -9.91 1.78 3.57
N PHE A 74 -10.04 3.07 3.30
CA PHE A 74 -10.19 4.09 4.33
C PHE A 74 -11.66 4.36 4.58
N LYS A 75 -12.05 4.37 5.85
CA LYS A 75 -13.43 4.65 6.24
C LYS A 75 -13.48 5.73 7.31
N LEU A 76 -14.50 6.57 7.23
CA LEU A 76 -14.75 7.59 8.23
C LEU A 76 -15.41 7.00 9.46
N GLY A 77 -15.09 7.55 10.61
CA GLY A 77 -15.81 7.26 11.86
C GLY A 77 -15.61 5.89 12.47
N GLU A 78 -14.56 5.25 12.12
CA GLU A 78 -14.27 3.90 12.61
C GLU A 78 -13.20 3.92 13.70
#